data_2e3cc1f09bf11a54a3bd0e4a7e6bcaac
#
_entry.id   2e3cc1f09bf11a54a3bd0e4a7e6bcaac
#
_cell.length_a   1.000
_cell.length_b   1.000
_cell.length_c   1.000
_cell.angle_alpha   90.00
_cell.angle_beta   90.00
_cell.angle_gamma   90.00
#
_symmetry.space_group_name_H-M   'P 1'
#
loop_
_entity.id
_entity.type
_entity.pdbx_description
1 polymer ?
#
loop_
_entity_poly.entity_id
_entity_poly.type
_entity_poly.pdbx_seq_one_letter_code
_entity_poly.pdbx_strand_id
1 'polypeptide(L)'
;MANNTATRHPQGAAAARSALLRNVMDILSEKGFVKTSIADLRSAVGFGYAALHKAFGTREGILRAAIRCCAEMEASLAYEPLRVSPTGREAVLAMLEENVRLRRHWPRYCGCLFTSNALIVPAEENELHEFLVEKRRTLAKQIRTRLVQSVTEGELPARVNCEALANLCLTLLSGLNVRILDGAPPGLLFRSIEIFVYSLGFRAHRTDLAKKARN
;
A
#
# COMPACT_ATOMS: atom_id res chain seq x y z
N MET A 1 22.59 -43.25 13.30
CA MET A 1 22.68 -42.10 12.34
C MET A 1 21.28 -41.69 11.97
N ALA A 2 20.75 -40.72 12.64
CA ALA A 2 19.37 -40.20 12.40
C ALA A 2 19.42 -39.05 11.41
N ASN A 3 18.81 -39.28 10.27
CA ASN A 3 18.68 -38.33 9.17
C ASN A 3 17.61 -37.31 9.53
N ASN A 4 18.00 -36.09 9.96
CA ASN A 4 17.09 -35.00 10.29
C ASN A 4 16.79 -34.19 9.01
N THR A 5 15.92 -34.70 8.16
CA THR A 5 15.32 -33.96 7.06
C THR A 5 14.22 -33.07 7.62
N ALA A 6 14.59 -31.89 8.12
CA ALA A 6 13.64 -30.86 8.48
C ALA A 6 12.87 -30.45 7.18
N THR A 7 11.67 -30.95 7.04
CA THR A 7 10.67 -30.50 6.06
C THR A 7 10.40 -29.01 6.30
N ARG A 8 11.11 -28.15 5.56
CA ARG A 8 10.81 -26.68 5.53
C ARG A 8 9.37 -26.51 5.04
N HIS A 9 8.47 -26.14 5.92
CA HIS A 9 7.09 -25.81 5.59
C HIS A 9 7.05 -24.78 4.45
N PRO A 10 6.26 -24.98 3.37
CA PRO A 10 6.17 -24.07 2.23
C PRO A 10 5.85 -22.62 2.63
N GLN A 11 5.06 -22.42 3.68
CA GLN A 11 4.72 -21.12 4.24
C GLN A 11 5.92 -20.37 4.82
N GLY A 12 6.82 -21.08 5.51
CA GLY A 12 8.06 -20.49 6.03
C GLY A 12 9.01 -20.01 4.93
N ALA A 13 9.11 -20.76 3.82
CA ALA A 13 9.93 -20.39 2.69
C ALA A 13 9.38 -19.15 1.95
N ALA A 14 8.06 -19.03 1.81
CA ALA A 14 7.41 -17.87 1.20
C ALA A 14 7.60 -16.61 2.07
N ALA A 15 7.41 -16.73 3.40
CA ALA A 15 7.61 -15.62 4.32
C ALA A 15 9.08 -15.14 4.34
N ALA A 16 10.03 -16.07 4.35
CA ALA A 16 11.46 -15.76 4.27
C ALA A 16 11.81 -15.05 2.94
N ARG A 17 11.25 -15.51 1.83
CA ARG A 17 11.43 -14.86 0.51
C ARG A 17 10.87 -13.45 0.50
N SER A 18 9.67 -13.24 1.04
CA SER A 18 9.06 -11.91 1.13
C SER A 18 9.90 -10.98 2.02
N ALA A 19 10.51 -11.46 3.10
CA ALA A 19 11.41 -10.69 3.92
C ALA A 19 12.67 -10.24 3.14
N LEU A 20 13.29 -11.14 2.35
CA LEU A 20 14.42 -10.78 1.49
C LEU A 20 14.03 -9.74 0.44
N LEU A 21 12.87 -9.87 -0.20
CA LEU A 21 12.38 -8.91 -1.18
C LEU A 21 12.10 -7.52 -0.57
N ARG A 22 11.69 -7.46 0.70
CA ARG A 22 11.58 -6.18 1.41
C ARG A 22 12.93 -5.49 1.60
N ASN A 23 13.98 -6.24 1.96
CA ASN A 23 15.34 -5.68 2.08
C ASN A 23 15.85 -5.16 0.72
N VAL A 24 15.54 -5.86 -0.37
CA VAL A 24 15.80 -5.38 -1.74
C VAL A 24 15.07 -4.07 -1.99
N MET A 25 13.84 -3.95 -1.51
CA MET A 25 13.03 -2.76 -1.69
C MET A 25 13.59 -1.54 -0.96
N ASP A 26 14.19 -1.72 0.22
CA ASP A 26 14.85 -0.64 0.94
C ASP A 26 16.00 -0.02 0.11
N ILE A 27 16.84 -0.84 -0.48
CA ILE A 27 17.94 -0.37 -1.35
C ILE A 27 17.40 0.26 -2.65
N LEU A 28 16.37 -0.37 -3.23
CA LEU A 28 15.72 0.14 -4.43
C LEU A 28 15.12 1.54 -4.20
N SER A 29 14.56 1.76 -3.02
CA SER A 29 14.00 3.05 -2.63
C SER A 29 15.04 4.15 -2.48
N GLU A 30 16.26 3.80 -2.05
CA GLU A 30 17.36 4.77 -1.91
C GLU A 30 18.02 5.10 -3.26
N LYS A 31 18.23 4.08 -4.09
CA LYS A 31 19.08 4.20 -5.31
C LYS A 31 18.31 4.27 -6.61
N GLY A 32 17.07 3.84 -6.60
CA GLY A 32 16.24 3.67 -7.80
C GLY A 32 16.59 2.40 -8.59
N PHE A 33 15.73 2.05 -9.54
CA PHE A 33 15.81 0.81 -10.33
C PHE A 33 17.12 0.71 -11.12
N VAL A 34 17.51 1.79 -11.79
CA VAL A 34 18.68 1.83 -12.68
C VAL A 34 20.00 1.70 -11.90
N LYS A 35 20.12 2.38 -10.76
CA LYS A 35 21.37 2.48 -9.99
C LYS A 35 21.60 1.35 -8.99
N THR A 36 20.58 0.52 -8.69
CA THR A 36 20.74 -0.61 -7.76
C THR A 36 21.57 -1.72 -8.39
N SER A 37 22.78 -1.93 -7.94
CA SER A 37 23.71 -2.93 -8.49
C SER A 37 23.51 -4.34 -7.87
N ILE A 38 24.14 -5.36 -8.48
CA ILE A 38 24.20 -6.71 -7.88
C ILE A 38 24.92 -6.69 -6.53
N ALA A 39 25.96 -5.84 -6.38
CA ALA A 39 26.67 -5.69 -5.11
C ALA A 39 25.73 -5.15 -4.01
N ASP A 40 24.87 -4.17 -4.35
CA ASP A 40 23.87 -3.64 -3.45
C ASP A 40 22.87 -4.72 -3.02
N LEU A 41 22.38 -5.54 -3.97
CA LEU A 41 21.49 -6.65 -3.67
C LEU A 41 22.13 -7.66 -2.72
N ARG A 42 23.40 -8.04 -2.97
CA ARG A 42 24.14 -8.93 -2.08
C ARG A 42 24.32 -8.34 -0.69
N SER A 43 24.61 -7.06 -0.60
CA SER A 43 24.71 -6.36 0.68
C SER A 43 23.38 -6.36 1.46
N ALA A 44 22.27 -6.13 0.76
CA ALA A 44 20.95 -6.06 1.37
C ALA A 44 20.43 -7.41 1.91
N VAL A 45 20.77 -8.51 1.23
CA VAL A 45 20.17 -9.83 1.54
C VAL A 45 21.19 -10.90 1.94
N GLY A 46 22.49 -10.61 1.90
CA GLY A 46 23.56 -11.53 2.29
C GLY A 46 23.47 -12.88 1.58
N PHE A 47 23.52 -13.97 2.34
CA PHE A 47 23.38 -15.34 1.81
C PHE A 47 22.03 -15.60 1.10
N GLY A 48 21.00 -14.76 1.32
CA GLY A 48 19.72 -14.85 0.64
C GLY A 48 19.78 -14.52 -0.84
N TYR A 49 20.85 -13.86 -1.32
CA TYR A 49 21.01 -13.51 -2.73
C TYR A 49 20.95 -14.75 -3.65
N ALA A 50 21.61 -15.84 -3.27
CA ALA A 50 21.61 -17.08 -4.05
C ALA A 50 20.17 -17.65 -4.23
N ALA A 51 19.34 -17.56 -3.18
CA ALA A 51 17.95 -17.99 -3.24
C ALA A 51 17.12 -17.09 -4.15
N LEU A 52 17.30 -15.77 -4.08
CA LEU A 52 16.62 -14.82 -4.96
C LEU A 52 17.08 -14.98 -6.43
N HIS A 53 18.38 -15.12 -6.66
CA HIS A 53 18.91 -15.34 -8.01
C HIS A 53 18.39 -16.64 -8.62
N LYS A 54 18.31 -17.72 -7.83
CA LYS A 54 17.71 -18.99 -8.28
C LYS A 54 16.21 -18.85 -8.63
N ALA A 55 15.47 -18.00 -7.90
CA ALA A 55 14.04 -17.84 -8.10
C ALA A 55 13.68 -16.85 -9.22
N PHE A 56 14.45 -15.80 -9.40
CA PHE A 56 14.09 -14.66 -10.26
C PHE A 56 15.13 -14.38 -11.37
N GLY A 57 16.23 -15.13 -11.41
CA GLY A 57 17.25 -15.07 -12.44
C GLY A 57 18.11 -13.82 -12.37
N THR A 58 17.76 -12.80 -13.12
CA THR A 58 18.56 -11.58 -13.29
C THR A 58 18.38 -10.57 -12.15
N ARG A 59 19.25 -9.55 -12.12
CA ARG A 59 19.09 -8.39 -11.27
C ARG A 59 17.71 -7.74 -11.45
N GLU A 60 17.32 -7.51 -12.70
CA GLU A 60 16.02 -6.92 -13.06
C GLU A 60 14.87 -7.79 -12.58
N GLY A 61 14.98 -9.11 -12.72
CA GLY A 61 13.99 -10.06 -12.21
C GLY A 61 13.80 -9.97 -10.69
N ILE A 62 14.90 -9.82 -9.94
CA ILE A 62 14.86 -9.62 -8.48
C ILE A 62 14.19 -8.28 -8.13
N LEU A 63 14.53 -7.19 -8.83
CA LEU A 63 13.96 -5.87 -8.60
C LEU A 63 12.46 -5.84 -8.92
N ARG A 64 12.04 -6.42 -10.05
CA ARG A 64 10.61 -6.57 -10.38
C ARG A 64 9.86 -7.37 -9.32
N ALA A 65 10.45 -8.47 -8.85
CA ALA A 65 9.84 -9.28 -7.80
C ALA A 65 9.68 -8.51 -6.47
N ALA A 66 10.66 -7.69 -6.11
CA ALA A 66 10.58 -6.84 -4.92
C ALA A 66 9.46 -5.81 -5.03
N ILE A 67 9.37 -5.11 -6.16
CA ILE A 67 8.30 -4.14 -6.43
C ILE A 67 6.92 -4.81 -6.39
N ARG A 68 6.75 -5.97 -7.06
CA ARG A 68 5.49 -6.71 -7.06
C ARG A 68 5.09 -7.14 -5.65
N CYS A 69 6.01 -7.72 -4.88
CA CYS A 69 5.77 -8.15 -3.51
C CYS A 69 5.31 -6.99 -2.61
N CYS A 70 5.97 -5.84 -2.72
CA CYS A 70 5.61 -4.66 -1.92
C CYS A 70 4.28 -4.05 -2.35
N ALA A 71 4.03 -3.93 -3.65
CA ALA A 71 2.77 -3.42 -4.17
C ALA A 71 1.56 -4.30 -3.79
N GLU A 72 1.74 -5.63 -3.76
CA GLU A 72 0.69 -6.56 -3.31
C GLU A 72 0.40 -6.43 -1.82
N MET A 73 1.45 -6.28 -1.01
CA MET A 73 1.30 -6.06 0.43
C MET A 73 0.59 -4.74 0.73
N GLU A 74 0.97 -3.65 0.07
CA GLU A 74 0.33 -2.34 0.21
C GLU A 74 -1.14 -2.38 -0.22
N ALA A 75 -1.41 -3.02 -1.35
CA ALA A 75 -2.77 -3.20 -1.83
C ALA A 75 -3.64 -3.94 -0.81
N SER A 76 -3.12 -5.02 -0.20
CA SER A 76 -3.81 -5.76 0.85
C SER A 76 -4.16 -4.87 2.05
N LEU A 77 -3.19 -4.07 2.52
CA LEU A 77 -3.40 -3.16 3.66
C LEU A 77 -4.39 -2.03 3.35
N ALA A 78 -4.37 -1.49 2.12
CA ALA A 78 -5.32 -0.47 1.69
C ALA A 78 -6.74 -1.04 1.51
N TYR A 79 -6.88 -2.30 1.07
CA TYR A 79 -8.18 -2.90 0.78
C TYR A 79 -8.91 -3.39 2.02
N GLU A 80 -8.18 -3.84 3.03
CA GLU A 80 -8.79 -4.41 4.23
C GLU A 80 -9.74 -3.44 4.94
N PRO A 81 -9.37 -2.16 5.20
CA PRO A 81 -10.30 -1.20 5.79
C PRO A 81 -11.56 -0.98 4.95
N LEU A 82 -11.45 -0.95 3.63
CA LEU A 82 -12.60 -0.77 2.73
C LEU A 82 -13.60 -1.92 2.84
N ARG A 83 -13.14 -3.13 3.18
CA ARG A 83 -13.93 -4.35 3.29
C ARG A 83 -14.55 -4.55 4.66
N VAL A 84 -13.81 -4.26 5.74
CA VAL A 84 -14.20 -4.65 7.10
C VAL A 84 -14.80 -3.51 7.94
N SER A 85 -14.58 -2.24 7.57
CA SER A 85 -15.07 -1.12 8.38
C SER A 85 -16.61 -1.04 8.35
N PRO A 86 -17.25 -0.75 9.49
CA PRO A 86 -18.70 -0.72 9.59
C PRO A 86 -19.35 0.39 8.77
N THR A 87 -18.68 1.55 8.61
CA THR A 87 -19.18 2.68 7.84
C THR A 87 -18.23 3.07 6.71
N GLY A 88 -18.74 3.72 5.65
CA GLY A 88 -17.91 4.22 4.56
C GLY A 88 -16.96 5.32 5.00
N ARG A 89 -17.39 6.13 5.97
CA ARG A 89 -16.52 7.13 6.59
C ARG A 89 -15.30 6.49 7.26
N GLU A 90 -15.52 5.49 8.10
CA GLU A 90 -14.45 4.75 8.79
C GLU A 90 -13.56 4.00 7.79
N ALA A 91 -14.16 3.43 6.75
CA ALA A 91 -13.43 2.73 5.70
C ALA A 91 -12.43 3.63 4.98
N VAL A 92 -12.87 4.82 4.53
CA VAL A 92 -12.00 5.79 3.83
C VAL A 92 -10.96 6.36 4.80
N LEU A 93 -11.37 6.70 6.04
CA LEU A 93 -10.45 7.19 7.06
C LEU A 93 -9.33 6.19 7.32
N ALA A 94 -9.68 4.95 7.66
CA ALA A 94 -8.71 3.91 8.01
C ALA A 94 -7.79 3.55 6.82
N MET A 95 -8.31 3.48 5.59
CA MET A 95 -7.50 3.26 4.39
C MET A 95 -6.41 4.33 4.23
N LEU A 96 -6.75 5.61 4.41
CA LEU A 96 -5.80 6.72 4.27
C LEU A 96 -4.80 6.74 5.44
N GLU A 97 -5.27 6.47 6.65
CA GLU A 97 -4.41 6.43 7.84
C GLU A 97 -3.42 5.27 7.82
N GLU A 98 -3.82 4.08 7.33
CA GLU A 98 -2.91 2.93 7.20
C GLU A 98 -1.70 3.27 6.31
N ASN A 99 -1.89 4.06 5.26
CA ASN A 99 -0.78 4.54 4.45
C ASN A 99 0.26 5.34 5.25
N VAL A 100 -0.19 6.18 6.19
CA VAL A 100 0.70 6.93 7.08
C VAL A 100 1.33 6.02 8.14
N ARG A 101 0.58 5.04 8.66
CA ARG A 101 1.05 4.08 9.68
C ARG A 101 2.10 3.12 9.12
N LEU A 102 1.98 2.68 7.87
CA LEU A 102 2.96 1.83 7.19
C LEU A 102 4.37 2.39 7.29
N ARG A 103 4.52 3.71 7.22
CA ARG A 103 5.80 4.38 7.33
C ARG A 103 6.48 4.18 8.69
N ARG A 104 5.72 4.05 9.77
CA ARG A 104 6.26 3.80 11.12
C ARG A 104 6.90 2.41 11.24
N HIS A 105 6.33 1.44 10.52
CA HIS A 105 6.81 0.06 10.50
C HIS A 105 7.92 -0.14 9.45
N TRP A 106 8.05 0.79 8.52
CA TRP A 106 9.00 0.69 7.41
C TRP A 106 9.65 2.05 7.12
N PRO A 107 10.56 2.53 7.98
CA PRO A 107 11.11 3.90 7.90
C PRO A 107 11.89 4.21 6.62
N ARG A 108 12.49 3.18 6.00
CA ARG A 108 13.26 3.31 4.74
C ARG A 108 12.39 3.24 3.49
N TYR A 109 11.12 2.94 3.66
CA TYR A 109 10.19 2.83 2.56
C TYR A 109 9.85 4.22 2.00
N CYS A 110 10.17 4.45 0.74
CA CYS A 110 10.01 5.75 0.07
C CYS A 110 8.59 6.05 -0.43
N GLY A 111 7.58 5.80 0.40
CA GLY A 111 6.19 6.01 0.00
C GLY A 111 5.59 4.80 -0.70
N CYS A 112 4.30 4.86 -1.00
CA CYS A 112 3.58 3.79 -1.66
C CYS A 112 4.04 3.65 -3.11
N LEU A 113 4.74 2.56 -3.43
CA LEU A 113 5.11 2.18 -4.81
C LEU A 113 3.93 2.22 -5.75
N PHE A 114 2.83 1.87 -5.21
CA PHE A 114 1.55 1.81 -5.80
C PHE A 114 1.06 3.17 -6.35
N THR A 115 1.37 4.28 -5.68
CA THR A 115 0.99 5.63 -6.10
C THR A 115 2.15 6.45 -6.66
N SER A 116 3.41 6.09 -6.38
CA SER A 116 4.59 6.89 -6.73
C SER A 116 5.58 6.19 -7.66
N ASN A 117 5.15 5.15 -8.39
CA ASN A 117 5.99 4.32 -9.24
C ASN A 117 6.77 5.06 -10.34
N ALA A 118 6.30 6.22 -10.80
CA ALA A 118 6.94 6.98 -11.87
C ALA A 118 8.39 7.42 -11.54
N LEU A 119 8.73 7.48 -10.24
CA LEU A 119 10.06 7.90 -9.78
C LEU A 119 11.05 6.72 -9.65
N ILE A 120 10.54 5.48 -9.62
CA ILE A 120 11.33 4.29 -9.26
C ILE A 120 11.49 3.34 -10.43
N VAL A 121 10.48 3.24 -11.31
CA VAL A 121 10.43 2.28 -12.40
C VAL A 121 10.77 2.96 -13.72
N PRO A 122 11.77 2.48 -14.49
CA PRO A 122 12.10 3.02 -15.82
C PRO A 122 10.94 2.88 -16.79
N ALA A 123 10.85 3.80 -17.75
CA ALA A 123 9.78 3.83 -18.75
C ALA A 123 9.72 2.53 -19.60
N GLU A 124 10.86 1.86 -19.77
CA GLU A 124 11.02 0.65 -20.56
C GLU A 124 10.44 -0.60 -19.86
N GLU A 125 10.15 -0.52 -18.56
CA GLU A 125 9.57 -1.61 -17.76
C GLU A 125 8.04 -1.68 -17.92
N ASN A 126 7.56 -1.83 -19.16
CA ASN A 126 6.13 -1.78 -19.52
C ASN A 126 5.25 -2.72 -18.70
N GLU A 127 5.63 -4.01 -18.58
CA GLU A 127 4.85 -4.99 -17.80
C GLU A 127 4.70 -4.61 -16.31
N LEU A 128 5.74 -4.00 -15.75
CA LEU A 128 5.72 -3.55 -14.37
C LEU A 128 4.84 -2.31 -14.21
N HIS A 129 4.90 -1.39 -15.17
CA HIS A 129 4.00 -0.24 -15.22
C HIS A 129 2.53 -0.66 -15.34
N GLU A 130 2.20 -1.58 -16.25
CA GLU A 130 0.85 -2.12 -16.42
C GLU A 130 0.35 -2.78 -15.14
N PHE A 131 1.19 -3.61 -14.49
CA PHE A 131 0.86 -4.23 -13.22
C PHE A 131 0.51 -3.17 -12.15
N LEU A 132 1.30 -2.11 -12.01
CA LEU A 132 1.07 -1.05 -11.01
C LEU A 132 -0.17 -0.20 -11.36
N VAL A 133 -0.41 0.07 -12.66
CA VAL A 133 -1.65 0.73 -13.13
C VAL A 133 -2.87 -0.10 -12.76
N GLU A 134 -2.84 -1.41 -12.99
CA GLU A 134 -3.95 -2.30 -12.68
C GLU A 134 -4.24 -2.36 -11.17
N LYS A 135 -3.20 -2.38 -10.35
CA LYS A 135 -3.37 -2.28 -8.89
C LYS A 135 -4.08 -0.98 -8.48
N ARG A 136 -3.72 0.18 -9.07
CA ARG A 136 -4.41 1.46 -8.80
C ARG A 136 -5.86 1.44 -9.27
N ARG A 137 -6.14 0.89 -10.45
CA ARG A 137 -7.52 0.72 -10.96
C ARG A 137 -8.34 -0.15 -10.02
N THR A 138 -7.77 -1.23 -9.53
CA THR A 138 -8.42 -2.14 -8.58
C THR A 138 -8.76 -1.41 -7.28
N LEU A 139 -7.83 -0.60 -6.73
CA LEU A 139 -8.11 0.21 -5.54
C LEU A 139 -9.21 1.24 -5.81
N ALA A 140 -9.15 1.96 -6.93
CA ALA A 140 -10.19 2.91 -7.31
C ALA A 140 -11.58 2.26 -7.36
N LYS A 141 -11.67 1.06 -7.97
CA LYS A 141 -12.90 0.28 -8.04
C LYS A 141 -13.41 -0.11 -6.64
N GLN A 142 -12.53 -0.52 -5.74
CA GLN A 142 -12.92 -0.89 -4.37
C GLN A 142 -13.40 0.31 -3.55
N ILE A 143 -12.70 1.44 -3.64
CA ILE A 143 -13.14 2.70 -3.01
C ILE A 143 -14.51 3.08 -3.56
N ARG A 144 -14.68 3.10 -4.88
CA ARG A 144 -15.96 3.40 -5.53
C ARG A 144 -17.08 2.47 -5.04
N THR A 145 -16.83 1.17 -4.98
CA THR A 145 -17.81 0.18 -4.50
C THR A 145 -18.25 0.49 -3.08
N ARG A 146 -17.30 0.80 -2.18
CA ARG A 146 -17.62 1.16 -0.79
C ARG A 146 -18.40 2.46 -0.68
N LEU A 147 -18.08 3.47 -1.52
CA LEU A 147 -18.82 4.74 -1.56
C LEU A 147 -20.25 4.56 -2.11
N VAL A 148 -20.44 3.73 -3.13
CA VAL A 148 -21.78 3.39 -3.64
C VAL A 148 -22.61 2.71 -2.57
N GLN A 149 -22.03 1.79 -1.80
CA GLN A 149 -22.68 1.18 -0.66
C GLN A 149 -23.08 2.24 0.38
N SER A 150 -22.20 3.20 0.68
CA SER A 150 -22.48 4.31 1.62
C SER A 150 -23.65 5.20 1.14
N VAL A 151 -23.82 5.38 -0.17
CA VAL A 151 -24.99 6.06 -0.73
C VAL A 151 -26.25 5.23 -0.50
N THR A 152 -26.19 3.92 -0.75
CA THR A 152 -27.32 3.01 -0.54
C THR A 152 -27.74 2.94 0.94
N GLU A 153 -26.79 2.97 1.85
CA GLU A 153 -26.99 2.97 3.30
C GLU A 153 -27.40 4.35 3.85
N GLY A 154 -27.44 5.39 3.01
CA GLY A 154 -27.82 6.75 3.38
C GLY A 154 -26.73 7.54 4.11
N GLU A 155 -25.51 7.03 4.19
CA GLU A 155 -24.35 7.72 4.75
C GLU A 155 -23.87 8.88 3.88
N LEU A 156 -24.04 8.74 2.56
CA LEU A 156 -23.73 9.79 1.58
C LEU A 156 -24.99 10.21 0.82
N PRO A 157 -25.08 11.48 0.38
CA PRO A 157 -26.18 11.94 -0.45
C PRO A 157 -26.24 11.20 -1.79
N ALA A 158 -27.44 10.90 -2.31
CA ALA A 158 -27.64 10.20 -3.58
C ALA A 158 -27.02 10.90 -4.80
N ARG A 159 -26.78 12.21 -4.72
CA ARG A 159 -26.18 13.02 -5.79
C ARG A 159 -24.64 12.95 -5.86
N VAL A 160 -24.01 12.23 -4.94
CA VAL A 160 -22.53 12.13 -4.90
C VAL A 160 -22.02 11.34 -6.11
N ASN A 161 -21.07 11.92 -6.84
CA ASN A 161 -20.34 11.20 -7.87
C ASN A 161 -19.28 10.32 -7.22
N CYS A 162 -19.62 9.05 -6.96
CA CYS A 162 -18.75 8.09 -6.28
C CYS A 162 -17.46 7.78 -7.07
N GLU A 163 -17.47 7.92 -8.39
CA GLU A 163 -16.28 7.71 -9.21
C GLU A 163 -15.28 8.87 -9.06
N ALA A 164 -15.77 10.10 -9.18
CA ALA A 164 -14.94 11.29 -8.94
C ALA A 164 -14.39 11.31 -7.50
N LEU A 165 -15.21 10.90 -6.52
CA LEU A 165 -14.80 10.84 -5.13
C LEU A 165 -13.74 9.75 -4.88
N ALA A 166 -13.88 8.59 -5.51
CA ALA A 166 -12.86 7.54 -5.45
C ALA A 166 -11.52 8.01 -6.05
N ASN A 167 -11.57 8.72 -7.18
CA ASN A 167 -10.39 9.32 -7.79
C ASN A 167 -9.75 10.37 -6.87
N LEU A 168 -10.54 11.18 -6.19
CA LEU A 168 -10.05 12.17 -5.22
C LEU A 168 -9.35 11.50 -4.04
N CYS A 169 -9.88 10.37 -3.53
CA CYS A 169 -9.22 9.57 -2.49
C CYS A 169 -7.84 9.07 -2.95
N LEU A 170 -7.72 8.60 -4.20
CA LEU A 170 -6.42 8.19 -4.77
C LEU A 170 -5.46 9.35 -4.93
N THR A 171 -5.95 10.51 -5.35
CA THR A 171 -5.16 11.74 -5.48
C THR A 171 -4.61 12.17 -4.13
N LEU A 172 -5.44 12.15 -3.08
CA LEU A 172 -4.98 12.44 -1.72
C LEU A 172 -3.95 11.42 -1.25
N LEU A 173 -4.19 10.11 -1.49
CA LEU A 173 -3.25 9.05 -1.14
C LEU A 173 -1.88 9.29 -1.79
N SER A 174 -1.85 9.68 -3.07
CA SER A 174 -0.61 10.03 -3.78
C SER A 174 0.07 11.26 -3.17
N GLY A 175 -0.70 12.30 -2.85
CA GLY A 175 -0.19 13.51 -2.20
C GLY A 175 0.37 13.24 -0.79
N LEU A 176 -0.29 12.39 0.00
CA LEU A 176 0.19 11.96 1.32
C LEU A 176 1.56 11.28 1.21
N ASN A 177 1.78 10.44 0.18
CA ASN A 177 3.06 9.78 -0.02
C ASN A 177 4.19 10.77 -0.31
N VAL A 178 3.95 11.79 -1.11
CA VAL A 178 4.92 12.87 -1.35
C VAL A 178 5.23 13.59 -0.04
N ARG A 179 4.21 13.94 0.74
CA ARG A 179 4.40 14.61 2.03
C ARG A 179 5.16 13.76 3.06
N ILE A 180 4.93 12.43 3.02
CA ILE A 180 5.71 11.48 3.83
C ILE A 180 7.18 11.52 3.42
N LEU A 181 7.49 11.53 2.11
CA LEU A 181 8.86 11.65 1.61
C LEU A 181 9.54 12.95 2.02
N ASP A 182 8.79 14.05 2.04
CA ASP A 182 9.25 15.37 2.52
C ASP A 182 9.48 15.41 4.04
N GLY A 183 9.19 14.34 4.78
CA GLY A 183 9.35 14.31 6.24
C GLY A 183 8.25 15.02 7.00
N ALA A 184 7.07 15.24 6.43
CA ALA A 184 5.96 15.87 7.13
C ALA A 184 5.60 15.12 8.42
N PRO A 185 5.34 15.83 9.55
CA PRO A 185 4.99 15.21 10.81
C PRO A 185 3.73 14.34 10.68
N PRO A 186 3.74 13.08 11.19
CA PRO A 186 2.57 12.18 11.09
C PRO A 186 1.28 12.79 11.64
N GLY A 187 1.35 13.56 12.74
CA GLY A 187 0.18 14.22 13.31
C GLY A 187 -0.47 15.23 12.37
N LEU A 188 0.32 15.92 11.53
CA LEU A 188 -0.21 16.82 10.51
C LEU A 188 -0.92 16.04 9.40
N LEU A 189 -0.35 14.91 8.99
CA LEU A 189 -0.93 14.05 7.96
C LEU A 189 -2.27 13.45 8.41
N PHE A 190 -2.35 12.94 9.64
CA PHE A 190 -3.61 12.44 10.22
C PHE A 190 -4.69 13.53 10.29
N ARG A 191 -4.34 14.74 10.73
CA ARG A 191 -5.28 15.87 10.73
C ARG A 191 -5.76 16.24 9.33
N SER A 192 -4.88 16.21 8.33
CA SER A 192 -5.25 16.47 6.94
C SER A 192 -6.24 15.42 6.41
N ILE A 193 -6.04 14.14 6.78
CA ILE A 193 -6.95 13.04 6.45
C ILE A 193 -8.31 13.25 7.11
N GLU A 194 -8.34 13.60 8.40
CA GLU A 194 -9.59 13.88 9.13
C GLU A 194 -10.39 15.02 8.48
N ILE A 195 -9.73 16.14 8.15
CA ILE A 195 -10.35 17.29 7.48
C ILE A 195 -10.93 16.86 6.13
N PHE A 196 -10.16 16.10 5.34
CA PHE A 196 -10.61 15.60 4.05
C PHE A 196 -11.85 14.71 4.22
N VAL A 197 -11.80 13.70 5.07
CA VAL A 197 -12.93 12.77 5.28
C VAL A 197 -14.16 13.49 5.81
N TYR A 198 -13.98 14.49 6.68
CA TYR A 198 -15.07 15.34 7.14
C TYR A 198 -15.72 16.13 5.99
N SER A 199 -14.92 16.65 5.06
CA SER A 199 -15.39 17.43 3.91
C SER A 199 -16.18 16.61 2.87
N LEU A 200 -16.09 15.28 2.90
CA LEU A 200 -16.79 14.38 1.97
C LEU A 200 -18.32 14.34 2.19
N GLY A 201 -18.79 14.91 3.27
CA GLY A 201 -20.24 15.04 3.55
C GLY A 201 -20.90 13.75 4.03
N PHE A 202 -20.12 12.82 4.64
CA PHE A 202 -20.70 11.70 5.35
C PHE A 202 -21.62 12.18 6.47
N ARG A 203 -22.84 11.64 6.53
CA ARG A 203 -23.80 11.90 7.60
C ARG A 203 -23.39 11.13 8.85
N ALA A 204 -23.71 11.69 10.03
CA ALA A 204 -23.52 10.97 11.28
C ALA A 204 -24.41 9.69 11.28
N HIS A 205 -23.80 8.54 11.54
CA HIS A 205 -24.52 7.28 11.60
C HIS A 205 -25.46 7.28 12.83
N ARG A 206 -26.64 6.65 12.73
CA ARG A 206 -27.62 6.58 13.83
C ARG A 206 -27.04 6.03 15.14
N THR A 207 -26.02 5.17 15.08
CA THR A 207 -25.30 4.65 16.25
C THR A 207 -24.44 5.68 16.97
N ASP A 208 -23.89 6.70 16.29
CA ASP A 208 -23.11 7.77 16.90
C ASP A 208 -24.02 8.73 17.70
N LEU A 209 -25.25 8.94 17.23
CA LEU A 209 -26.25 9.73 17.94
C LEU A 209 -26.73 9.02 19.22
N ALA A 210 -26.83 7.69 19.20
CA ALA A 210 -27.22 6.90 20.37
C ALA A 210 -26.13 6.83 21.45
N LYS A 211 -24.84 6.87 21.06
CA LYS A 211 -23.71 6.96 22.02
C LYS A 211 -23.60 8.35 22.64
N LYS A 212 -23.83 9.43 21.86
CA LYS A 212 -23.85 10.81 22.39
C LYS A 212 -25.02 11.11 23.31
N ALA A 213 -26.12 10.40 23.17
CA ALA A 213 -27.32 10.57 24.06
C ALA A 213 -27.20 9.81 25.39
N ARG A 214 -26.16 8.98 25.58
CA ARG A 214 -25.91 8.20 26.81
C ARG A 214 -24.75 8.70 27.67
N ASN A 215 -24.02 9.74 27.21
CA ASN A 215 -23.01 10.48 27.94
C ASN A 215 -23.48 11.93 28.21
#